data_6f240fea01783297c995df868f061c4c
#
_entry.id   6f240fea01783297c995df868f061c4c
#
_cell.length_a   1.000
_cell.length_b   1.000
_cell.length_c   1.000
_cell.angle_alpha   90.00
_cell.angle_beta   90.00
_cell.angle_gamma   90.00
#
_symmetry.space_group_name_H-M   'P 1'
#
loop_
_entity.id
_entity.type
_entity.pdbx_description
1 polymer ?
#
loop_
_entity_poly.entity_id
_entity_poly.type
_entity_poly.pdbx_seq_one_letter_code
_entity_poly.pdbx_strand_id
1 'polypeptide(L)'
;MRKLINSTYITLDGVIQDPQDWPSLGSFSERGDQIQTELLVSCDLQIMGRKTYDGFAAAWPNRSGDPMSDRMNTMPKFVFSSQVKDPAWENTTVIAGDPVKAVQEMKAQDGGNIIHYGFGHLAHTMLTHGLLDELRLWLHPFFVGHGGAQALIYSEGSSARLELAQSNTLENGIVIHIYRA
;
A
#
# COMPACT_ATOMS: atom_id res chain seq x y z
N MET A 1 -4.71 3.28 -19.81
CA MET A 1 -3.99 4.04 -18.76
C MET A 1 -3.89 3.14 -17.53
N ARG A 2 -2.73 3.05 -16.92
CA ARG A 2 -2.46 2.23 -15.72
C ARG A 2 -3.25 2.77 -14.53
N LYS A 3 -3.79 1.88 -13.69
CA LYS A 3 -4.43 2.29 -12.44
C LYS A 3 -3.40 2.40 -11.32
N LEU A 4 -3.56 3.39 -10.46
CA LEU A 4 -2.91 3.45 -9.17
C LEU A 4 -3.84 2.83 -8.12
N ILE A 5 -3.42 1.72 -7.53
CA ILE A 5 -4.17 0.97 -6.52
C ILE A 5 -3.43 1.08 -5.19
N ASN A 6 -4.08 1.64 -4.17
CA ASN A 6 -3.55 1.60 -2.81
C ASN A 6 -4.07 0.38 -2.06
N SER A 7 -3.18 -0.30 -1.34
CA SER A 7 -3.52 -1.40 -0.42
C SER A 7 -2.95 -1.10 0.96
N THR A 8 -3.81 -0.97 1.95
CA THR A 8 -3.45 -0.54 3.29
C THR A 8 -4.18 -1.35 4.35
N TYR A 9 -3.45 -1.79 5.38
CA TYR A 9 -4.03 -2.34 6.60
C TYR A 9 -4.50 -1.20 7.49
N ILE A 10 -5.62 -1.39 8.16
CA ILE A 10 -6.22 -0.43 9.07
C ILE A 10 -6.92 -1.17 10.21
N THR A 11 -6.87 -0.61 11.41
CA THR A 11 -7.57 -1.11 12.59
C THR A 11 -8.93 -0.42 12.78
N LEU A 12 -9.77 -0.91 13.69
CA LEU A 12 -11.08 -0.32 13.98
C LEU A 12 -10.99 1.13 14.52
N ASP A 13 -9.88 1.49 15.14
CA ASP A 13 -9.59 2.86 15.59
C ASP A 13 -8.82 3.71 14.55
N GLY A 14 -8.69 3.21 13.31
CA GLY A 14 -8.13 3.96 12.18
C GLY A 14 -6.62 4.00 12.11
N VAL A 15 -5.90 3.21 12.91
CA VAL A 15 -4.44 3.12 12.88
C VAL A 15 -3.99 2.37 11.63
N ILE A 16 -2.97 2.90 10.94
CA ILE A 16 -2.39 2.33 9.71
C ILE A 16 -0.89 2.09 9.80
N GLN A 17 -0.24 2.49 10.89
CA GLN A 17 1.21 2.36 11.07
C GLN A 17 1.57 1.08 11.83
N ASP A 18 2.80 0.62 11.57
CA ASP A 18 3.48 -0.47 12.28
C ASP A 18 2.66 -1.77 12.40
N PRO A 19 2.07 -2.26 11.28
CA PRO A 19 1.22 -3.46 11.32
C PRO A 19 1.97 -4.72 11.78
N GLN A 20 3.30 -4.73 11.76
CA GLN A 20 4.13 -5.81 12.29
C GLN A 20 4.04 -5.94 13.82
N ASP A 21 3.66 -4.87 14.52
CA ASP A 21 3.54 -4.81 15.98
C ASP A 21 2.10 -5.04 16.46
N TRP A 22 1.16 -5.25 15.53
CA TRP A 22 -0.25 -5.46 15.85
C TRP A 22 -0.51 -6.87 16.39
N PRO A 23 -1.64 -7.08 17.11
CA PRO A 23 -2.06 -8.41 17.50
C PRO A 23 -2.12 -9.37 16.30
N SER A 24 -1.48 -10.53 16.43
CA SER A 24 -1.48 -11.52 15.35
C SER A 24 -2.86 -12.14 15.21
N LEU A 25 -3.37 -12.19 13.99
CA LEU A 25 -4.58 -12.93 13.60
C LEU A 25 -4.25 -14.27 12.91
N GLY A 26 -2.98 -14.69 12.99
CA GLY A 26 -2.47 -15.83 12.24
C GLY A 26 -2.20 -15.50 10.76
N SER A 27 -2.12 -16.53 9.92
CA SER A 27 -2.01 -16.34 8.46
C SER A 27 -3.32 -15.78 7.90
N PHE A 28 -3.24 -15.09 6.76
CA PHE A 28 -4.43 -14.83 5.96
C PHE A 28 -5.07 -16.15 5.55
N SER A 29 -6.40 -16.15 5.43
CA SER A 29 -7.08 -17.30 4.86
C SER A 29 -6.68 -17.46 3.39
N GLU A 30 -6.90 -18.64 2.81
CA GLU A 30 -6.67 -18.90 1.38
C GLU A 30 -7.26 -17.79 0.49
N ARG A 31 -8.44 -17.28 0.86
CA ARG A 31 -9.07 -16.16 0.15
C ARG A 31 -8.29 -14.85 0.27
N GLY A 32 -7.72 -14.56 1.42
CA GLY A 32 -6.89 -13.37 1.64
C GLY A 32 -5.60 -13.42 0.81
N ASP A 33 -4.92 -14.55 0.82
CA ASP A 33 -3.72 -14.79 0.02
C ASP A 33 -4.00 -14.70 -1.48
N GLN A 34 -5.15 -15.24 -1.93
CA GLN A 34 -5.60 -15.13 -3.31
C GLN A 34 -5.80 -13.65 -3.71
N ILE A 35 -6.51 -12.86 -2.90
CA ILE A 35 -6.77 -11.43 -3.18
C ILE A 35 -5.46 -10.63 -3.27
N GLN A 36 -4.49 -10.90 -2.40
CA GLN A 36 -3.18 -10.27 -2.46
C GLN A 36 -2.40 -10.68 -3.71
N THR A 37 -2.40 -11.96 -4.04
CA THR A 37 -1.70 -12.49 -5.21
C THR A 37 -2.29 -11.93 -6.51
N GLU A 38 -3.63 -11.93 -6.66
CA GLU A 38 -4.33 -11.35 -7.80
C GLU A 38 -3.97 -9.86 -7.98
N LEU A 39 -3.91 -9.10 -6.87
CA LEU A 39 -3.49 -7.71 -6.91
C LEU A 39 -2.06 -7.56 -7.43
N LEU A 40 -1.10 -8.30 -6.85
CA LEU A 40 0.30 -8.22 -7.24
C LEU A 40 0.57 -8.65 -8.68
N VAL A 41 -0.14 -9.69 -9.16
CA VAL A 41 -0.04 -10.14 -10.56
C VAL A 41 -0.56 -9.07 -11.53
N SER A 42 -1.57 -8.30 -11.13
CA SER A 42 -2.11 -7.20 -11.94
C SER A 42 -1.19 -5.96 -12.03
N CYS A 43 -0.17 -5.89 -11.17
CA CYS A 43 0.74 -4.75 -11.05
C CYS A 43 2.13 -5.11 -11.61
N ASP A 44 2.81 -4.13 -12.19
CA ASP A 44 4.18 -4.30 -12.69
C ASP A 44 5.21 -3.35 -12.05
N LEU A 45 4.77 -2.43 -11.22
CA LEU A 45 5.64 -1.63 -10.35
C LEU A 45 4.93 -1.25 -9.05
N GLN A 46 5.73 -0.92 -8.04
CA GLN A 46 5.23 -0.47 -6.74
C GLN A 46 5.81 0.90 -6.38
N ILE A 47 4.98 1.72 -5.74
CA ILE A 47 5.38 3.01 -5.20
C ILE A 47 5.15 3.04 -3.69
N MET A 48 5.97 3.77 -2.96
CA MET A 48 5.83 3.92 -1.52
C MET A 48 6.55 5.16 -0.99
N GLY A 49 6.12 5.64 0.17
CA GLY A 49 6.87 6.62 0.94
C GLY A 49 7.98 5.97 1.77
N ARG A 50 8.88 6.80 2.32
CA ARG A 50 10.05 6.34 3.09
C ARG A 50 9.70 5.38 4.24
N LYS A 51 8.71 5.71 5.09
CA LYS A 51 8.36 4.86 6.24
C LYS A 51 7.95 3.44 5.82
N THR A 52 7.15 3.32 4.77
CA THR A 52 6.76 2.01 4.21
C THR A 52 7.97 1.29 3.62
N TYR A 53 8.85 2.03 2.93
CA TYR A 53 10.08 1.47 2.39
C TYR A 53 10.98 0.91 3.50
N ASP A 54 11.21 1.67 4.57
CA ASP A 54 12.08 1.25 5.67
C ASP A 54 11.60 -0.09 6.28
N GLY A 55 10.29 -0.23 6.54
CA GLY A 55 9.71 -1.47 7.04
C GLY A 55 9.77 -2.63 6.04
N PHE A 56 9.47 -2.35 4.77
CA PHE A 56 9.47 -3.38 3.72
C PHE A 56 10.88 -3.86 3.38
N ALA A 57 11.86 -2.95 3.27
CA ALA A 57 13.25 -3.28 3.01
C ALA A 57 13.90 -4.11 4.14
N ALA A 58 13.41 -4.01 5.37
CA ALA A 58 13.83 -4.86 6.47
C ALA A 58 13.23 -6.28 6.41
N ALA A 59 12.05 -6.44 5.82
CA ALA A 59 11.29 -7.68 5.87
C ALA A 59 11.38 -8.54 4.60
N TRP A 60 11.20 -7.92 3.41
CA TRP A 60 11.01 -8.64 2.16
C TRP A 60 12.27 -9.27 1.55
N PRO A 61 13.47 -8.64 1.57
CA PRO A 61 14.67 -9.22 0.98
C PRO A 61 15.03 -10.60 1.52
N ASN A 62 14.61 -10.89 2.75
CA ASN A 62 14.88 -12.17 3.44
C ASN A 62 13.79 -13.24 3.17
N ARG A 63 12.80 -12.94 2.34
CA ARG A 63 11.70 -13.85 1.98
C ARG A 63 11.85 -14.28 0.53
N SER A 64 11.70 -15.57 0.27
CA SER A 64 11.76 -16.15 -1.08
C SER A 64 11.08 -17.51 -1.14
N GLY A 65 10.81 -17.99 -2.34
CA GLY A 65 10.27 -19.33 -2.58
C GLY A 65 8.74 -19.41 -2.53
N ASP A 66 8.07 -18.27 -2.47
CA ASP A 66 6.63 -18.17 -2.73
C ASP A 66 6.34 -17.04 -3.74
N PRO A 67 5.26 -17.16 -4.54
CA PRO A 67 4.97 -16.21 -5.62
C PRO A 67 4.85 -14.74 -5.17
N MET A 68 4.36 -14.51 -3.96
CA MET A 68 4.20 -13.17 -3.41
C MET A 68 5.54 -12.54 -3.07
N SER A 69 6.39 -13.25 -2.33
CA SER A 69 7.73 -12.78 -1.95
C SER A 69 8.60 -12.55 -3.17
N ASP A 70 8.59 -13.47 -4.12
CA ASP A 70 9.36 -13.37 -5.36
C ASP A 70 8.89 -12.14 -6.17
N ARG A 71 7.58 -11.92 -6.28
CA ARG A 71 7.03 -10.75 -6.99
C ARG A 71 7.38 -9.44 -6.29
N MET A 72 7.25 -9.37 -4.96
CA MET A 72 7.63 -8.19 -4.17
C MET A 72 9.11 -7.82 -4.35
N ASN A 73 9.99 -8.80 -4.41
CA ASN A 73 11.43 -8.57 -4.57
C ASN A 73 11.81 -8.20 -6.01
N THR A 74 11.23 -8.83 -7.02
CA THR A 74 11.60 -8.61 -8.43
C THR A 74 10.95 -7.38 -9.06
N MET A 75 9.76 -6.96 -8.59
CA MET A 75 9.04 -5.81 -9.12
C MET A 75 9.83 -4.50 -8.93
N PRO A 76 9.92 -3.62 -9.96
CA PRO A 76 10.47 -2.27 -9.81
C PRO A 76 9.77 -1.48 -8.71
N LYS A 77 10.56 -0.81 -7.89
CA LYS A 77 10.13 -0.03 -6.73
C LYS A 77 10.52 1.42 -6.87
N PHE A 78 9.59 2.33 -6.58
CA PHE A 78 9.85 3.76 -6.56
C PHE A 78 9.54 4.33 -5.18
N VAL A 79 10.57 4.85 -4.52
CA VAL A 79 10.47 5.39 -3.16
C VAL A 79 10.51 6.91 -3.21
N PHE A 80 9.42 7.53 -2.80
CA PHE A 80 9.34 8.99 -2.72
C PHE A 80 9.97 9.49 -1.42
N SER A 81 11.20 10.00 -1.52
CA SER A 81 11.97 10.46 -0.36
C SER A 81 13.13 11.36 -0.78
N SER A 82 13.39 12.39 0.03
CA SER A 82 14.63 13.18 -0.04
C SER A 82 15.74 12.65 0.88
N GLN A 83 15.44 11.67 1.72
CA GLN A 83 16.35 11.18 2.78
C GLN A 83 16.99 9.84 2.45
N VAL A 84 16.31 8.97 1.68
CA VAL A 84 16.90 7.69 1.22
C VAL A 84 17.88 8.01 0.12
N LYS A 85 19.14 7.58 0.27
CA LYS A 85 20.22 7.82 -0.71
C LYS A 85 20.66 6.53 -1.39
N ASP A 86 20.90 5.49 -0.61
CA ASP A 86 21.41 4.20 -1.07
C ASP A 86 20.41 3.09 -0.69
N PRO A 87 19.39 2.85 -1.52
CA PRO A 87 18.37 1.86 -1.21
C PRO A 87 18.96 0.44 -1.25
N ALA A 88 18.89 -0.29 -0.14
CA ALA A 88 19.43 -1.64 -0.03
C ALA A 88 18.54 -2.73 -0.68
N TRP A 89 17.24 -2.46 -0.83
CA TRP A 89 16.33 -3.40 -1.47
C TRP A 89 16.45 -3.31 -3.00
N GLU A 90 16.74 -4.43 -3.64
CA GLU A 90 16.98 -4.49 -5.09
C GLU A 90 15.82 -3.90 -5.92
N ASN A 91 16.12 -3.44 -7.13
CA ASN A 91 15.18 -2.82 -8.06
C ASN A 91 14.47 -1.59 -7.48
N THR A 92 15.13 -0.85 -6.59
CA THR A 92 14.58 0.36 -5.97
C THR A 92 15.17 1.62 -6.61
N THR A 93 14.31 2.53 -7.05
CA THR A 93 14.64 3.87 -7.52
C THR A 93 14.09 4.90 -6.53
N VAL A 94 14.94 5.83 -6.10
CA VAL A 94 14.53 6.93 -5.22
C VAL A 94 14.11 8.14 -6.05
N ILE A 95 12.95 8.70 -5.76
CA ILE A 95 12.42 9.93 -6.38
C ILE A 95 12.38 11.02 -5.31
N ALA A 96 13.24 12.02 -5.47
CA ALA A 96 13.29 13.19 -4.58
C ALA A 96 12.46 14.38 -5.09
N GLY A 97 11.86 14.25 -6.28
CA GLY A 97 11.09 15.30 -6.96
C GLY A 97 9.60 15.32 -6.62
N ASP A 98 8.83 16.01 -7.46
CA ASP A 98 7.37 16.12 -7.34
C ASP A 98 6.69 14.75 -7.55
N PRO A 99 6.02 14.20 -6.53
CA PRO A 99 5.36 12.90 -6.62
C PRO A 99 4.17 12.90 -7.57
N VAL A 100 3.47 14.02 -7.71
CA VAL A 100 2.29 14.14 -8.58
C VAL A 100 2.72 13.98 -10.04
N LYS A 101 3.73 14.73 -10.46
CA LYS A 101 4.28 14.65 -11.82
C LYS A 101 4.83 13.25 -12.11
N ALA A 102 5.62 12.69 -11.20
CA ALA A 102 6.22 11.37 -11.39
C ALA A 102 5.15 10.27 -11.56
N VAL A 103 4.09 10.28 -10.73
CA VAL A 103 3.01 9.30 -10.84
C VAL A 103 2.16 9.51 -12.09
N GLN A 104 1.93 10.76 -12.52
CA GLN A 104 1.27 11.04 -13.83
C GLN A 104 2.05 10.44 -14.99
N GLU A 105 3.38 10.62 -15.01
CA GLU A 105 4.26 10.03 -16.02
C GLU A 105 4.23 8.49 -16.00
N MET A 106 4.25 7.87 -14.82
CA MET A 106 4.12 6.40 -14.66
C MET A 106 2.76 5.91 -15.19
N LYS A 107 1.67 6.60 -14.87
CA LYS A 107 0.31 6.24 -15.32
C LYS A 107 0.13 6.38 -16.83
N ALA A 108 0.87 7.28 -17.47
CA ALA A 108 0.82 7.51 -18.91
C ALA A 108 1.55 6.43 -19.73
N GLN A 109 2.43 5.65 -19.11
CA GLN A 109 3.15 4.56 -19.77
C GLN A 109 2.24 3.34 -19.98
N ASP A 110 2.58 2.50 -20.94
CA ASP A 110 1.97 1.18 -21.10
C ASP A 110 2.46 0.22 -20.02
N GLY A 111 1.61 -0.68 -19.57
CA GLY A 111 1.95 -1.70 -18.57
C GLY A 111 0.80 -2.10 -17.68
N GLY A 112 1.10 -2.91 -16.67
CA GLY A 112 0.18 -3.32 -15.61
C GLY A 112 -0.13 -2.17 -14.65
N ASN A 113 -0.92 -2.44 -13.62
CA ASN A 113 -1.28 -1.45 -12.61
C ASN A 113 -0.06 -1.06 -11.74
N ILE A 114 -0.20 0.03 -11.01
CA ILE A 114 0.76 0.54 -10.04
C ILE A 114 0.22 0.21 -8.64
N ILE A 115 0.96 -0.55 -7.82
CA ILE A 115 0.60 -0.77 -6.43
C ILE A 115 1.24 0.28 -5.53
N HIS A 116 0.46 0.83 -4.62
CA HIS A 116 0.91 1.74 -3.58
C HIS A 116 0.62 1.14 -2.21
N TYR A 117 1.63 1.01 -1.37
CA TYR A 117 1.49 0.52 -0.01
C TYR A 117 1.57 1.66 1.02
N GLY A 118 0.74 1.52 2.07
CA GLY A 118 0.60 2.52 3.13
C GLY A 118 -0.27 3.71 2.73
N PHE A 119 -0.93 4.36 3.71
CA PHE A 119 -1.83 5.49 3.47
C PHE A 119 -1.37 6.77 4.19
N GLY A 120 -0.09 7.09 4.08
CA GLY A 120 0.49 8.32 4.60
C GLY A 120 0.35 9.51 3.63
N HIS A 121 1.22 10.51 3.81
CA HIS A 121 1.20 11.75 3.02
C HIS A 121 1.17 11.52 1.50
N LEU A 122 1.93 10.55 0.98
CA LEU A 122 1.95 10.23 -0.45
C LEU A 122 0.56 9.80 -0.95
N ALA A 123 -0.14 8.92 -0.21
CA ALA A 123 -1.48 8.47 -0.59
C ALA A 123 -2.51 9.60 -0.57
N HIS A 124 -2.46 10.46 0.46
CA HIS A 124 -3.30 11.65 0.53
C HIS A 124 -3.05 12.61 -0.63
N THR A 125 -1.78 12.79 -1.00
CA THR A 125 -1.42 13.58 -2.21
C THR A 125 -2.02 12.98 -3.47
N MET A 126 -1.90 11.66 -3.66
CA MET A 126 -2.49 10.99 -4.83
C MET A 126 -4.02 11.11 -4.85
N LEU A 127 -4.65 10.96 -3.70
CA LEU A 127 -6.11 11.09 -3.54
C LEU A 127 -6.59 12.51 -3.90
N THR A 128 -5.98 13.53 -3.33
CA THR A 128 -6.38 14.95 -3.55
C THR A 128 -6.12 15.46 -4.96
N HIS A 129 -5.18 14.84 -5.70
CA HIS A 129 -4.90 15.16 -7.08
C HIS A 129 -5.64 14.26 -8.09
N GLY A 130 -6.57 13.40 -7.63
CA GLY A 130 -7.34 12.52 -8.50
C GLY A 130 -6.49 11.45 -9.22
N LEU A 131 -5.35 11.09 -8.65
CA LEU A 131 -4.44 10.08 -9.22
C LEU A 131 -4.68 8.68 -8.68
N LEU A 132 -5.29 8.55 -7.50
CA LEU A 132 -5.67 7.28 -6.92
C LEU A 132 -6.94 6.76 -7.62
N ASP A 133 -6.89 5.56 -8.18
CA ASP A 133 -8.03 4.95 -8.87
C ASP A 133 -8.78 3.94 -8.00
N GLU A 134 -8.06 3.25 -7.10
CA GLU A 134 -8.64 2.22 -6.25
C GLU A 134 -7.97 2.22 -4.86
N LEU A 135 -8.79 2.11 -3.83
CA LEU A 135 -8.36 1.97 -2.44
C LEU A 135 -8.84 0.63 -1.89
N ARG A 136 -7.91 -0.20 -1.41
CA ARG A 136 -8.17 -1.46 -0.70
C ARG A 136 -7.83 -1.31 0.76
N LEU A 137 -8.84 -1.29 1.62
CA LEU A 137 -8.69 -1.25 3.07
C LEU A 137 -8.88 -2.64 3.66
N TRP A 138 -7.86 -3.15 4.32
CA TRP A 138 -7.87 -4.40 5.08
C TRP A 138 -8.18 -4.07 6.53
N LEU A 139 -9.46 -4.01 6.87
CA LEU A 139 -9.94 -3.65 8.20
C LEU A 139 -9.74 -4.82 9.17
N HIS A 140 -8.81 -4.64 10.11
CA HIS A 140 -8.49 -5.61 11.15
C HIS A 140 -9.44 -5.45 12.34
N PRO A 141 -9.98 -6.54 12.90
CA PRO A 141 -11.08 -6.52 13.87
C PRO A 141 -10.61 -6.24 15.32
N PHE A 142 -9.76 -5.23 15.52
CA PHE A 142 -9.28 -4.85 16.84
C PHE A 142 -8.93 -3.35 16.92
N PHE A 143 -8.71 -2.88 18.16
CA PHE A 143 -8.19 -1.55 18.46
C PHE A 143 -6.73 -1.70 18.90
N VAL A 144 -5.85 -0.85 18.37
CA VAL A 144 -4.45 -0.76 18.83
C VAL A 144 -4.34 0.19 20.04
N GLY A 145 -5.12 1.28 20.04
CA GLY A 145 -5.24 2.19 21.18
C GLY A 145 -4.01 3.09 21.41
N HIS A 146 -3.06 3.12 20.48
CA HIS A 146 -1.85 3.96 20.57
C HIS A 146 -1.38 4.43 19.19
N GLY A 147 -0.32 5.26 19.13
CA GLY A 147 0.30 5.74 17.88
C GLY A 147 0.04 7.22 17.59
N GLY A 148 -0.93 7.84 18.25
CA GLY A 148 -1.26 9.26 18.08
C GLY A 148 -1.82 9.61 16.70
N ALA A 149 -2.08 10.90 16.44
CA ALA A 149 -2.73 11.36 15.21
C ALA A 149 -1.95 11.02 13.92
N GLN A 150 -0.63 10.88 13.99
CA GLN A 150 0.20 10.56 12.82
C GLN A 150 0.11 9.10 12.39
N ALA A 151 -0.41 8.22 13.23
CA ALA A 151 -0.61 6.82 12.94
C ALA A 151 -1.96 6.53 12.27
N LEU A 152 -2.86 7.52 12.24
CA LEU A 152 -4.21 7.36 11.71
C LEU A 152 -4.25 7.56 10.19
N ILE A 153 -5.24 6.95 9.57
CA ILE A 153 -5.59 7.21 8.15
C ILE A 153 -6.09 8.65 7.94
N TYR A 154 -6.55 9.30 8.99
CA TYR A 154 -7.02 10.69 8.94
C TYR A 154 -5.88 11.66 8.57
N SER A 155 -6.19 12.58 7.68
CA SER A 155 -5.33 13.74 7.38
C SER A 155 -6.21 14.98 7.21
N GLU A 156 -5.91 16.04 7.95
CA GLU A 156 -6.65 17.29 7.86
C GLU A 156 -6.58 17.86 6.44
N GLY A 157 -7.73 18.35 5.94
CA GLY A 157 -7.84 18.89 4.58
C GLY A 157 -7.92 17.85 3.46
N SER A 158 -7.78 16.57 3.77
CA SER A 158 -7.94 15.50 2.79
C SER A 158 -9.37 14.97 2.84
N SER A 159 -10.16 15.26 1.80
CA SER A 159 -11.52 14.74 1.67
C SER A 159 -11.76 14.18 0.29
N ALA A 160 -12.44 13.04 0.21
CA ALA A 160 -12.84 12.42 -1.05
C ALA A 160 -14.13 11.61 -0.83
N ARG A 161 -14.92 11.49 -1.89
CA ARG A 161 -16.04 10.54 -1.95
C ARG A 161 -15.59 9.34 -2.77
N LEU A 162 -15.70 8.15 -2.20
CA LEU A 162 -15.36 6.89 -2.84
C LEU A 162 -16.59 6.02 -2.98
N GLU A 163 -16.64 5.19 -4.02
CA GLU A 163 -17.70 4.20 -4.26
C GLU A 163 -17.22 2.82 -3.80
N LEU A 164 -17.99 2.16 -2.93
CA LEU A 164 -17.70 0.78 -2.53
C LEU A 164 -18.00 -0.15 -3.72
N ALA A 165 -16.94 -0.74 -4.28
CA ALA A 165 -17.04 -1.68 -5.40
C ALA A 165 -17.19 -3.14 -4.93
N GLN A 166 -16.52 -3.51 -3.84
CA GLN A 166 -16.54 -4.89 -3.32
C GLN A 166 -16.20 -4.91 -1.82
N SER A 167 -16.73 -5.90 -1.12
CA SER A 167 -16.38 -6.22 0.26
C SER A 167 -16.18 -7.74 0.39
N ASN A 168 -15.09 -8.16 1.03
CA ASN A 168 -14.78 -9.56 1.30
C ASN A 168 -14.50 -9.72 2.79
N THR A 169 -15.16 -10.65 3.45
CA THR A 169 -14.88 -11.03 4.83
C THR A 169 -14.04 -12.29 4.85
N LEU A 170 -12.91 -12.24 5.57
CA LEU A 170 -12.01 -13.37 5.75
C LEU A 170 -12.38 -14.15 7.01
N GLU A 171 -11.95 -15.42 7.08
CA GLU A 171 -12.25 -16.31 8.20
C GLU A 171 -11.68 -15.82 9.55
N ASN A 172 -10.56 -15.08 9.51
CA ASN A 172 -9.93 -14.46 10.69
C ASN A 172 -10.57 -13.12 11.11
N GLY A 173 -11.69 -12.74 10.50
CA GLY A 173 -12.45 -11.54 10.83
C GLY A 173 -11.98 -10.26 10.13
N ILE A 174 -10.92 -10.31 9.33
CA ILE A 174 -10.52 -9.17 8.49
C ILE A 174 -11.58 -8.94 7.42
N VAL A 175 -11.94 -7.67 7.20
CA VAL A 175 -12.83 -7.27 6.10
C VAL A 175 -12.03 -6.42 5.11
N ILE A 176 -12.05 -6.85 3.84
CA ILE A 176 -11.36 -6.13 2.75
C ILE A 176 -12.40 -5.33 1.98
N HIS A 177 -12.38 -4.02 2.13
CA HIS A 177 -13.19 -3.10 1.34
C HIS A 177 -12.39 -2.58 0.15
N ILE A 178 -12.96 -2.68 -1.05
CA ILE A 178 -12.39 -2.16 -2.29
C ILE A 178 -13.26 -0.99 -2.75
N TYR A 179 -12.67 0.19 -2.76
CA TYR A 179 -13.31 1.43 -3.21
C TYR A 179 -12.72 1.91 -4.52
N ARG A 180 -13.56 2.54 -5.35
CA ARG A 180 -13.14 3.33 -6.52
C ARG A 180 -13.18 4.81 -6.17
N ALA A 181 -12.14 5.54 -6.60
CA ALA A 181 -12.03 6.98 -6.44
C ALA A 181 -12.53 7.72 -7.70
#